data_e78ae4c588160e43818aa4abcb8ce675
#
_entry.id   e78ae4c588160e43818aa4abcb8ce675
#
_cell.length_a   1.000
_cell.length_b   1.000
_cell.length_c   1.000
_cell.angle_alpha   90.00
_cell.angle_beta   90.00
_cell.angle_gamma   90.00
#
_symmetry.space_group_name_H-M   'P 1'
#
loop_
_entity.id
_entity.type
_entity.pdbx_description
1 polymer ?
#
loop_
_entity_poly.entity_id
_entity_poly.type
_entity_poly.pdbx_seq_one_letter_code
_entity_poly.pdbx_strand_id
1 'polypeptide(L)'
;MSKQPSRIGLYLILIVLLVSGYFYLNNQVTNQSDYTIEALEQAAEKGRVHEAVIYQNREVPTGSVTADIEGEGQKRVYVTDVKEAQQMLAENNIFAQVKNVPQQNMFLTTLLPLLLTGGLVIFLFMMMNRQMSGGGSNSKMMNFGKSRARMMLPDDKKVTFQNVAGLQEEKEDLVEVVDFLKAPQKYTSVGARIPKGVLLVGPPGTGKTLLAKAVAGEAGVPFFSISGSDFVEMFVGVGASRVRDLFEEGKRHAPCIIFIDEIDAVARQRGTGMGGGHDEREQTLNQLLVEMDGFGVNEGIIVMAATNRVDILDPAILRPGRFDRKVAVGRPDIKGREEILRVHAKDKPLGEDVDLGQIAQTTAGFTGADLENLLNEAAIMAARENRSYIMQQDIKHAFIKVGFGAEKRSKVISEKEKKITAYHEAGHAILFHVLPDMDPVYTISIIPTGIGAAGYTMPLPENDEMFNTKGKMLQDITTLLGGRVAEEIIFGDITTGASNDIKRATSTARAMVMQYGMSDKMGLIAYGDEGDEVFIGRDLAHTRSYSEEVAKEIDQEIHDIIDGCHQRAKEIILQHQDVLHKCAALLLEKEKVQRDEFEALFTE
;
A
#
# COMPACT_ATOMS: atom_id res chain seq x y z
N MET A 1 -1.52 27.62 -19.30
CA MET A 1 -2.12 28.05 -18.02
C MET A 1 -1.20 29.05 -17.35
N SER A 2 -1.52 30.36 -17.48
CA SER A 2 -0.74 31.46 -16.91
C SER A 2 -0.94 31.49 -15.39
N LYS A 3 0.15 31.32 -14.65
CA LYS A 3 0.15 31.52 -13.19
C LYS A 3 -0.11 32.99 -12.91
N GLN A 4 -1.28 33.34 -12.37
CA GLN A 4 -1.49 34.65 -11.78
C GLN A 4 -0.48 34.84 -10.65
N PRO A 5 0.27 35.97 -10.61
CA PRO A 5 1.17 36.28 -9.51
C PRO A 5 0.36 36.33 -8.21
N SER A 6 0.83 35.67 -7.19
CA SER A 6 0.16 35.64 -5.89
C SER A 6 0.00 37.07 -5.37
N ARG A 7 -1.21 37.49 -5.04
CA ARG A 7 -1.52 38.82 -4.49
C ARG A 7 -0.67 39.18 -3.28
N ILE A 8 -0.15 38.20 -2.57
CA ILE A 8 0.81 38.31 -1.46
C ILE A 8 2.12 38.97 -1.92
N GLY A 9 2.65 38.66 -3.11
CA GLY A 9 3.85 39.27 -3.66
C GLY A 9 3.68 40.77 -3.92
N LEU A 10 2.49 41.17 -4.36
CA LEU A 10 2.18 42.57 -4.60
C LEU A 10 2.17 43.41 -3.32
N TYR A 11 1.62 42.85 -2.22
CA TYR A 11 1.60 43.53 -0.93
C TYR A 11 2.99 43.60 -0.27
N LEU A 12 3.83 42.56 -0.43
CA LEU A 12 5.21 42.61 0.02
C LEU A 12 6.03 43.70 -0.70
N ILE A 13 5.86 43.84 -2.01
CA ILE A 13 6.51 44.92 -2.80
C ILE A 13 6.04 46.29 -2.31
N LEU A 14 4.74 46.46 -2.01
CA LEU A 14 4.21 47.75 -1.53
C LEU A 14 4.75 48.12 -0.15
N ILE A 15 4.91 47.16 0.74
CA ILE A 15 5.51 47.33 2.08
C ILE A 15 6.99 47.70 1.95
N VAL A 16 7.75 47.03 1.09
CA VAL A 16 9.15 47.35 0.84
C VAL A 16 9.31 48.74 0.27
N LEU A 17 8.43 49.16 -0.67
CA LEU A 17 8.43 50.53 -1.22
C LEU A 17 8.10 51.60 -0.18
N LEU A 18 7.13 51.36 0.72
CA LEU A 18 6.80 52.29 1.80
C LEU A 18 7.92 52.39 2.84
N VAL A 19 8.54 51.31 3.23
CA VAL A 19 9.69 51.29 4.14
C VAL A 19 10.90 51.96 3.50
N SER A 20 11.21 51.64 2.24
CA SER A 20 12.29 52.30 1.48
C SER A 20 12.04 53.80 1.30
N GLY A 21 10.81 54.21 1.02
CA GLY A 21 10.42 55.61 0.92
C GLY A 21 10.59 56.38 2.24
N TYR A 22 10.20 55.76 3.36
CA TYR A 22 10.42 56.31 4.71
C TYR A 22 11.91 56.47 5.02
N PHE A 23 12.72 55.47 4.79
CA PHE A 23 14.18 55.57 4.98
C PHE A 23 14.83 56.61 4.05
N TYR A 24 14.38 56.71 2.79
CA TYR A 24 14.89 57.69 1.85
C TYR A 24 14.56 59.14 2.28
N LEU A 25 13.32 59.40 2.72
CA LEU A 25 12.91 60.72 3.24
C LEU A 25 13.63 61.06 4.55
N ASN A 26 13.81 60.12 5.43
CA ASN A 26 14.50 60.34 6.71
C ASN A 26 16.01 60.60 6.50
N ASN A 27 16.63 59.97 5.52
CA ASN A 27 18.05 60.19 5.18
C ASN A 27 18.31 61.54 4.52
N GLN A 28 17.33 62.14 3.81
CA GLN A 28 17.50 63.50 3.24
C GLN A 28 17.53 64.59 4.31
N VAL A 29 16.92 64.36 5.47
CA VAL A 29 16.92 65.33 6.58
C VAL A 29 18.23 65.35 7.36
N THR A 30 19.09 64.34 7.24
CA THR A 30 20.33 64.19 8.01
C THR A 30 21.62 64.53 7.26
N ASN A 31 21.56 64.91 5.99
CA ASN A 31 22.74 65.21 5.17
C ASN A 31 23.09 66.72 5.13
N GLN A 32 23.11 67.37 6.31
CA GLN A 32 23.81 68.64 6.43
C GLN A 32 25.20 68.34 7.02
N SER A 33 26.25 68.63 6.24
CA SER A 33 27.64 68.42 6.64
C SER A 33 27.94 69.07 7.97
N ASP A 34 28.50 68.30 8.91
CA ASP A 34 29.03 68.83 10.18
C ASP A 34 30.20 69.80 9.87
N TYR A 35 29.94 71.09 10.06
CA TYR A 35 30.94 72.12 9.97
C TYR A 35 31.45 72.41 11.39
N THR A 36 32.81 72.52 11.55
CA THR A 36 33.39 72.74 12.89
C THR A 36 33.29 74.19 13.33
N ILE A 37 33.27 74.43 14.65
CA ILE A 37 33.23 75.79 15.20
C ILE A 37 34.44 76.60 14.80
N GLU A 38 35.62 75.99 14.72
CA GLU A 38 36.86 76.61 14.27
C GLU A 38 36.82 77.03 12.81
N ALA A 39 36.18 76.25 11.94
CA ALA A 39 35.97 76.56 10.56
C ALA A 39 34.98 77.72 10.39
N LEU A 40 33.95 77.81 11.26
CA LEU A 40 33.00 78.91 11.32
C LEU A 40 33.67 80.23 11.77
N GLU A 41 34.55 80.15 12.78
CA GLU A 41 35.33 81.30 13.31
C GLU A 41 36.24 81.82 12.22
N GLN A 42 37.00 80.96 11.55
CA GLN A 42 37.88 81.40 10.41
C GLN A 42 37.11 81.97 9.27
N ALA A 43 35.88 81.48 8.98
CA ALA A 43 35.04 82.03 7.96
C ALA A 43 34.48 83.45 8.34
N ALA A 44 34.17 83.65 9.63
CA ALA A 44 33.71 84.87 10.20
C ALA A 44 34.82 85.91 10.19
N GLU A 45 36.05 85.62 10.60
CA GLU A 45 37.22 86.50 10.55
C GLU A 45 37.59 86.94 9.13
N LYS A 46 37.35 86.08 8.16
CA LYS A 46 37.57 86.37 6.73
C LYS A 46 36.41 87.09 6.07
N GLY A 47 35.36 87.45 6.85
CA GLY A 47 34.20 88.19 6.37
C GLY A 47 33.34 87.41 5.33
N ARG A 48 33.44 86.09 5.28
CA ARG A 48 32.69 85.23 4.34
C ARG A 48 31.31 84.76 4.83
N VAL A 49 30.89 85.19 6.04
CA VAL A 49 29.61 84.82 6.60
C VAL A 49 28.60 85.96 6.39
N HIS A 50 27.58 85.72 5.58
CA HIS A 50 26.61 86.71 5.22
C HIS A 50 25.43 86.83 6.21
N GLU A 51 24.93 85.67 6.69
CA GLU A 51 23.86 85.57 7.67
C GLU A 51 24.09 84.42 8.61
N ALA A 52 23.80 84.61 9.90
CA ALA A 52 23.90 83.55 10.89
C ALA A 52 22.63 83.53 11.73
N VAL A 53 22.06 82.32 11.97
CA VAL A 53 20.92 82.03 12.84
C VAL A 53 21.32 81.02 13.90
N ILE A 54 21.16 81.39 15.15
CA ILE A 54 21.47 80.55 16.31
C ILE A 54 20.18 79.91 16.78
N TYR A 55 20.15 78.59 16.84
CA TYR A 55 19.05 77.82 17.41
C TYR A 55 19.50 77.28 18.78
N GLN A 56 18.83 77.70 19.83
CA GLN A 56 19.09 77.30 21.19
C GLN A 56 18.36 76.00 21.51
N ASN A 57 19.06 75.02 22.06
CA ASN A 57 18.45 73.76 22.49
C ASN A 57 17.62 73.92 23.78
N ARG A 58 16.76 72.92 24.11
CA ARG A 58 16.04 72.90 25.38
C ARG A 58 16.97 72.81 26.57
N GLU A 59 18.11 72.19 26.41
CA GLU A 59 19.16 72.04 27.41
C GLU A 59 20.18 73.18 27.19
N VAL A 60 19.95 74.31 27.84
CA VAL A 60 20.84 75.46 27.86
C VAL A 60 22.11 75.06 28.63
N PRO A 61 23.37 75.51 28.15
CA PRO A 61 23.66 76.53 27.16
C PRO A 61 23.86 76.06 25.72
N THR A 62 23.59 74.78 25.40
CA THR A 62 23.91 74.19 24.08
C THR A 62 22.97 74.70 22.95
N GLY A 63 23.47 74.71 21.72
CA GLY A 63 22.70 75.09 20.55
C GLY A 63 23.35 74.71 19.22
N SER A 64 22.77 75.20 18.12
CA SER A 64 23.41 75.10 16.79
C SER A 64 23.35 76.45 16.07
N VAL A 65 24.42 76.79 15.37
CA VAL A 65 24.53 77.94 14.52
C VAL A 65 24.38 77.47 13.06
N THR A 66 23.44 78.07 12.36
CA THR A 66 23.35 77.90 10.89
C THR A 66 23.84 79.19 10.27
N ALA A 67 24.96 79.13 9.53
CA ALA A 67 25.58 80.27 8.85
C ALA A 67 25.57 80.05 7.36
N ASP A 68 25.28 81.08 6.59
CA ASP A 68 25.44 81.09 5.16
C ASP A 68 26.84 81.62 4.82
N ILE A 69 27.67 80.75 4.26
CA ILE A 69 29.08 81.04 3.97
C ILE A 69 29.27 81.17 2.48
N GLU A 70 29.90 82.29 2.04
CA GLU A 70 30.18 82.54 0.67
C GLU A 70 31.00 81.46 -0.02
N GLY A 71 30.43 80.83 -1.07
CA GLY A 71 31.04 79.73 -1.81
C GLY A 71 30.75 78.33 -1.25
N GLU A 72 30.20 78.21 -0.03
CA GLU A 72 29.93 76.86 0.64
C GLU A 72 28.44 76.69 1.01
N GLY A 73 27.61 77.75 0.94
CA GLY A 73 26.18 77.68 1.26
C GLY A 73 25.89 77.55 2.76
N GLN A 74 24.67 77.15 3.09
CA GLN A 74 24.25 77.03 4.47
C GLN A 74 24.97 75.85 5.16
N LYS A 75 25.68 76.14 6.23
CA LYS A 75 26.36 75.14 7.10
C LYS A 75 25.77 75.20 8.49
N ARG A 76 25.67 74.07 9.16
CA ARG A 76 25.20 73.95 10.55
C ARG A 76 26.37 73.51 11.43
N VAL A 77 26.59 74.26 12.52
CA VAL A 77 27.62 73.98 13.54
C VAL A 77 26.92 73.81 14.89
N TYR A 78 27.25 72.74 15.61
CA TYR A 78 26.76 72.55 16.98
C TYR A 78 27.72 73.28 17.93
N VAL A 79 27.12 74.06 18.88
CA VAL A 79 27.86 74.83 19.86
C VAL A 79 27.53 74.41 21.27
N THR A 80 28.54 74.38 22.14
CA THR A 80 28.39 74.01 23.55
C THR A 80 27.85 75.15 24.38
N ASP A 81 28.11 76.39 24.01
CA ASP A 81 27.53 77.59 24.59
C ASP A 81 27.08 78.57 23.51
N VAL A 82 25.76 78.84 23.52
CA VAL A 82 25.14 79.78 22.58
C VAL A 82 25.61 81.23 22.79
N LYS A 83 25.97 81.60 24.04
CA LYS A 83 26.46 82.94 24.32
C LYS A 83 27.85 83.18 23.78
N GLU A 84 28.76 82.20 23.90
CA GLU A 84 30.10 82.29 23.31
C GLU A 84 30.01 82.39 21.79
N ALA A 85 29.18 81.55 21.17
CA ALA A 85 28.97 81.64 19.73
C ALA A 85 28.37 82.95 19.28
N GLN A 86 27.45 83.58 20.05
CA GLN A 86 26.89 84.89 19.78
C GLN A 86 27.94 86.01 19.94
N GLN A 87 28.81 85.88 20.99
CA GLN A 87 29.91 86.86 21.15
C GLN A 87 30.93 86.75 20.02
N MET A 88 31.36 85.61 19.63
CA MET A 88 32.30 85.38 18.54
C MET A 88 31.78 85.92 17.20
N LEU A 89 30.48 85.71 16.90
CA LEU A 89 29.86 86.31 15.69
C LEU A 89 29.72 87.81 15.81
N ALA A 90 29.43 88.41 16.95
CA ALA A 90 29.33 89.84 17.19
C ALA A 90 30.70 90.56 17.10
N GLU A 91 31.78 89.97 17.59
CA GLU A 91 33.17 90.46 17.44
C GLU A 91 33.59 90.54 15.99
N ASN A 92 33.05 89.71 15.12
CA ASN A 92 33.29 89.73 13.66
C ASN A 92 32.21 90.59 12.87
N ASN A 93 31.42 91.45 13.54
CA ASN A 93 30.36 92.29 12.98
C ASN A 93 29.20 91.51 12.34
N ILE A 94 28.97 90.24 12.74
CA ILE A 94 27.87 89.44 12.23
C ILE A 94 26.74 89.43 13.26
N PHE A 95 25.61 89.97 12.95
CA PHE A 95 24.44 89.98 13.85
C PHE A 95 23.65 88.71 13.67
N ALA A 96 23.78 87.76 14.59
CA ALA A 96 23.05 86.51 14.56
C ALA A 96 21.69 86.63 15.28
N GLN A 97 20.63 86.12 14.65
CA GLN A 97 19.33 86.00 15.27
C GLN A 97 19.26 84.74 16.13
N VAL A 98 18.90 84.84 17.40
CA VAL A 98 18.65 83.66 18.27
C VAL A 98 17.22 83.24 18.12
N LYS A 99 16.99 82.00 17.69
CA LYS A 99 15.65 81.38 17.56
C LYS A 99 15.59 80.08 18.39
N ASN A 100 14.39 79.79 18.89
CA ASN A 100 14.14 78.49 19.51
C ASN A 100 14.24 77.36 18.49
N VAL A 101 14.67 76.19 18.93
CA VAL A 101 14.67 74.97 18.09
C VAL A 101 13.24 74.72 17.57
N PRO A 102 13.07 74.45 16.27
CA PRO A 102 11.76 74.09 15.72
C PRO A 102 11.18 72.90 16.50
N GLN A 103 10.01 73.06 17.08
CA GLN A 103 9.34 71.93 17.77
C GLN A 103 9.01 70.88 16.71
N GLN A 104 9.64 69.70 16.83
CA GLN A 104 9.22 68.56 16.03
C GLN A 104 7.76 68.22 16.34
N ASN A 105 6.94 68.18 15.32
CA ASN A 105 5.50 67.94 15.49
C ASN A 105 5.33 66.50 15.93
N MET A 106 5.11 66.28 17.25
CA MET A 106 4.98 64.96 17.89
C MET A 106 3.94 64.08 17.20
N PHE A 107 2.98 64.69 16.51
CA PHE A 107 1.99 64.00 15.71
C PHE A 107 2.64 63.29 14.49
N LEU A 108 3.51 63.97 13.78
CA LEU A 108 4.17 63.43 12.56
C LEU A 108 5.30 62.46 12.89
N THR A 109 6.04 62.66 13.98
CA THR A 109 7.22 61.84 14.29
C THR A 109 6.93 60.61 15.13
N THR A 110 5.86 60.65 15.95
CA THR A 110 5.57 59.53 16.90
C THR A 110 4.16 58.95 16.70
N LEU A 111 3.13 59.80 16.61
CA LEU A 111 1.75 59.33 16.57
C LEU A 111 1.36 58.72 15.21
N LEU A 112 1.78 59.39 14.11
CA LEU A 112 1.48 58.92 12.75
C LEU A 112 2.11 57.53 12.42
N PRO A 113 3.39 57.26 12.72
CA PRO A 113 3.99 55.94 12.53
C PRO A 113 3.31 54.86 13.41
N LEU A 114 2.93 55.23 14.63
CA LEU A 114 2.23 54.30 15.54
C LEU A 114 0.83 53.94 15.02
N LEU A 115 0.08 54.91 14.50
CA LEU A 115 -1.23 54.68 13.88
C LEU A 115 -1.13 53.84 12.61
N LEU A 116 -0.10 54.07 11.76
CA LEU A 116 0.14 53.30 10.55
C LEU A 116 0.53 51.86 10.85
N THR A 117 1.42 51.65 11.82
CA THR A 117 1.82 50.30 12.23
C THR A 117 0.66 49.55 12.94
N GLY A 118 -0.09 50.23 13.81
CA GLY A 118 -1.28 49.66 14.43
C GLY A 118 -2.37 49.32 13.43
N GLY A 119 -2.62 50.21 12.46
CA GLY A 119 -3.56 49.96 11.36
C GLY A 119 -3.13 48.79 10.48
N LEU A 120 -1.83 48.67 10.20
CA LEU A 120 -1.27 47.56 9.43
C LEU A 120 -1.45 46.22 10.18
N VAL A 121 -1.20 46.17 11.48
CA VAL A 121 -1.39 44.98 12.31
C VAL A 121 -2.86 44.57 12.34
N ILE A 122 -3.78 45.54 12.51
CA ILE A 122 -5.22 45.27 12.48
C ILE A 122 -5.65 44.80 11.09
N PHE A 123 -5.14 45.40 10.03
CA PHE A 123 -5.42 44.97 8.66
C PHE A 123 -4.92 43.56 8.37
N LEU A 124 -3.69 43.22 8.80
CA LEU A 124 -3.13 41.88 8.67
C LEU A 124 -3.93 40.85 9.51
N PHE A 125 -4.35 41.22 10.71
CA PHE A 125 -5.20 40.38 11.55
C PHE A 125 -6.59 40.16 10.94
N MET A 126 -7.22 41.21 10.38
CA MET A 126 -8.49 41.07 9.64
C MET A 126 -8.34 40.25 8.36
N MET A 127 -7.22 40.39 7.65
CA MET A 127 -6.92 39.59 6.46
C MET A 127 -6.69 38.12 6.81
N MET A 128 -5.98 37.85 7.90
CA MET A 128 -5.76 36.50 8.44
C MET A 128 -7.08 35.87 8.91
N ASN A 129 -7.93 36.66 9.57
CA ASN A 129 -9.26 36.21 10.02
C ASN A 129 -10.23 35.98 8.82
N ARG A 130 -10.16 36.78 7.77
CA ARG A 130 -10.91 36.56 6.51
C ARG A 130 -10.41 35.32 5.76
N GLN A 131 -9.12 35.01 5.81
CA GLN A 131 -8.56 33.79 5.24
C GLN A 131 -8.94 32.54 6.05
N MET A 132 -9.13 32.69 7.36
CA MET A 132 -9.66 31.64 8.25
C MET A 132 -11.19 31.47 8.15
N SER A 133 -11.93 32.53 7.79
CA SER A 133 -13.39 32.50 7.60
C SER A 133 -13.81 32.15 6.16
N GLY A 134 -12.91 32.22 5.18
CA GLY A 134 -13.14 31.82 3.80
C GLY A 134 -13.01 30.29 3.67
N GLY A 135 -14.13 29.58 3.75
CA GLY A 135 -14.36 28.12 3.79
C GLY A 135 -13.63 27.23 2.80
N GLY A 136 -12.31 27.10 2.90
CA GLY A 136 -11.52 26.18 2.08
C GLY A 136 -10.45 25.38 2.81
N SER A 137 -9.88 25.89 3.93
CA SER A 137 -8.82 25.16 4.66
C SER A 137 -9.33 24.48 5.92
N ASN A 138 -10.32 25.05 6.63
CA ASN A 138 -10.94 24.37 7.79
C ASN A 138 -11.76 23.14 7.39
N SER A 139 -12.38 23.13 6.20
CA SER A 139 -13.08 21.93 5.72
C SER A 139 -12.13 20.77 5.39
N LYS A 140 -10.90 21.05 4.96
CA LYS A 140 -9.87 20.02 4.76
C LYS A 140 -9.32 19.49 6.09
N MET A 141 -9.14 20.33 7.09
CA MET A 141 -8.68 19.93 8.42
C MET A 141 -9.80 19.20 9.21
N MET A 142 -11.06 19.61 9.10
CA MET A 142 -12.20 18.90 9.70
C MET A 142 -12.53 17.58 8.99
N ASN A 143 -12.12 17.40 7.73
CA ASN A 143 -12.32 16.14 7.01
C ASN A 143 -11.20 15.09 7.23
N PHE A 144 -10.12 15.41 7.93
CA PHE A 144 -9.01 14.48 8.16
C PHE A 144 -9.43 13.25 9.00
N GLY A 145 -10.39 13.40 9.89
CA GLY A 145 -10.92 12.33 10.74
C GLY A 145 -12.18 11.64 10.20
N LYS A 146 -12.71 12.07 9.02
CA LYS A 146 -13.89 11.45 8.46
C LYS A 146 -13.56 10.12 7.77
N SER A 147 -14.48 9.19 7.88
CA SER A 147 -14.42 7.90 7.22
C SER A 147 -14.33 8.08 5.69
N ARG A 148 -13.45 7.29 5.06
CA ARG A 148 -13.36 7.18 3.59
C ARG A 148 -14.25 6.06 3.05
N ALA A 149 -15.16 5.53 3.86
CA ALA A 149 -16.04 4.44 3.47
C ALA A 149 -16.86 4.81 2.24
N ARG A 150 -16.92 3.88 1.30
CA ARG A 150 -17.81 4.00 0.13
C ARG A 150 -19.15 3.45 0.49
N MET A 151 -20.17 4.31 0.49
CA MET A 151 -21.55 3.90 0.66
C MET A 151 -22.11 3.46 -0.69
N MET A 152 -22.64 2.25 -0.76
CA MET A 152 -23.42 1.74 -1.89
C MET A 152 -24.88 1.64 -1.44
N LEU A 153 -25.76 2.31 -2.15
CA LEU A 153 -27.21 2.24 -1.91
C LEU A 153 -27.80 0.99 -2.57
N PRO A 154 -28.96 0.49 -2.08
CA PRO A 154 -29.61 -0.71 -2.63
C PRO A 154 -29.96 -0.62 -4.11
N ASP A 155 -30.10 0.59 -4.66
CA ASP A 155 -30.45 0.84 -6.06
C ASP A 155 -29.23 0.87 -7.01
N ASP A 156 -28.01 0.98 -6.46
CA ASP A 156 -26.79 0.92 -7.25
C ASP A 156 -26.51 -0.54 -7.66
N LYS A 157 -26.32 -0.82 -8.95
CA LYS A 157 -26.02 -2.15 -9.56
C LYS A 157 -26.07 -3.31 -8.55
N LYS A 158 -27.29 -3.80 -8.31
CA LYS A 158 -27.59 -4.77 -7.25
C LYS A 158 -26.86 -6.09 -7.49
N VAL A 159 -25.83 -6.36 -6.70
CA VAL A 159 -25.14 -7.64 -6.65
C VAL A 159 -25.90 -8.54 -5.67
N THR A 160 -26.40 -9.69 -6.12
CA THR A 160 -27.14 -10.67 -5.30
C THR A 160 -26.43 -12.02 -5.29
N PHE A 161 -26.95 -12.99 -4.56
CA PHE A 161 -26.43 -14.36 -4.57
C PHE A 161 -26.42 -15.02 -5.95
N GLN A 162 -27.22 -14.55 -6.89
CA GLN A 162 -27.18 -15.00 -8.30
C GLN A 162 -25.91 -14.59 -9.04
N ASN A 163 -25.22 -13.55 -8.57
CA ASN A 163 -23.96 -13.10 -9.15
C ASN A 163 -22.74 -13.79 -8.51
N VAL A 164 -22.94 -14.53 -7.42
CA VAL A 164 -21.91 -15.31 -6.75
C VAL A 164 -22.07 -16.75 -7.19
N ALA A 165 -21.15 -17.26 -7.98
CA ALA A 165 -21.10 -18.65 -8.41
C ALA A 165 -20.35 -19.51 -7.41
N GLY A 166 -20.71 -20.77 -7.28
CA GLY A 166 -20.19 -21.65 -6.23
C GLY A 166 -20.58 -21.17 -4.84
N LEU A 167 -19.82 -21.58 -3.80
CA LEU A 167 -19.99 -21.16 -2.41
C LEU A 167 -21.41 -21.41 -1.88
N GLN A 168 -21.94 -22.62 -2.13
CA GLN A 168 -23.33 -22.95 -1.75
C GLN A 168 -23.49 -22.95 -0.23
N GLU A 169 -22.59 -23.60 0.47
CA GLU A 169 -22.59 -23.73 1.93
C GLU A 169 -22.40 -22.35 2.59
N GLU A 170 -21.48 -21.55 2.08
CA GLU A 170 -21.23 -20.21 2.59
C GLU A 170 -22.42 -19.27 2.37
N LYS A 171 -23.13 -19.43 1.25
CA LYS A 171 -24.39 -18.70 1.00
C LYS A 171 -25.47 -19.13 1.99
N GLU A 172 -25.66 -20.43 2.22
CA GLU A 172 -26.62 -20.96 3.18
C GLU A 172 -26.34 -20.44 4.59
N ASP A 173 -25.08 -20.42 5.02
CA ASP A 173 -24.66 -19.82 6.29
C ASP A 173 -25.03 -18.34 6.41
N LEU A 174 -25.01 -17.62 5.29
CA LEU A 174 -25.30 -16.18 5.27
C LEU A 174 -26.78 -15.83 5.00
N VAL A 175 -27.61 -16.80 4.60
CA VAL A 175 -29.07 -16.59 4.45
C VAL A 175 -29.68 -16.13 5.76
N GLU A 176 -29.26 -16.68 6.91
CA GLU A 176 -29.76 -16.24 8.22
C GLU A 176 -29.48 -14.75 8.48
N VAL A 177 -28.33 -14.26 8.05
CA VAL A 177 -27.93 -12.84 8.15
C VAL A 177 -28.83 -11.97 7.27
N VAL A 178 -29.10 -12.42 6.04
CA VAL A 178 -30.01 -11.76 5.10
C VAL A 178 -31.43 -11.71 5.66
N ASP A 179 -31.94 -12.82 6.13
CA ASP A 179 -33.30 -12.93 6.70
C ASP A 179 -33.47 -12.03 7.92
N PHE A 180 -32.46 -11.94 8.78
CA PHE A 180 -32.49 -11.03 9.91
C PHE A 180 -32.55 -9.56 9.48
N LEU A 181 -31.71 -9.16 8.54
CA LEU A 181 -31.71 -7.78 8.04
C LEU A 181 -33.04 -7.42 7.39
N LYS A 182 -33.74 -8.40 6.74
CA LYS A 182 -35.08 -8.23 6.15
C LYS A 182 -36.19 -8.20 7.21
N ALA A 183 -36.10 -9.04 8.24
CA ALA A 183 -37.17 -9.23 9.24
C ALA A 183 -36.61 -9.46 10.66
N PRO A 184 -36.01 -8.45 11.32
CA PRO A 184 -35.39 -8.59 12.63
C PRO A 184 -36.36 -9.10 13.72
N GLN A 185 -37.63 -8.70 13.62
CA GLN A 185 -38.67 -9.06 14.62
C GLN A 185 -38.93 -10.56 14.72
N LYS A 186 -38.79 -11.31 13.63
CA LYS A 186 -38.91 -12.77 13.60
C LYS A 186 -37.97 -13.47 14.56
N TYR A 187 -36.72 -12.97 14.66
CA TYR A 187 -35.67 -13.55 15.48
C TYR A 187 -35.73 -13.06 16.93
N THR A 188 -36.01 -11.77 17.12
CA THR A 188 -36.10 -11.16 18.45
C THR A 188 -37.27 -11.68 19.25
N SER A 189 -38.42 -12.00 18.60
CA SER A 189 -39.60 -12.55 19.26
C SER A 189 -39.41 -13.93 19.90
N VAL A 190 -38.47 -14.73 19.38
CA VAL A 190 -38.12 -16.04 19.92
C VAL A 190 -36.87 -15.99 20.85
N GLY A 191 -36.34 -14.78 21.09
CA GLY A 191 -35.16 -14.58 21.95
C GLY A 191 -33.82 -14.92 21.27
N ALA A 192 -33.81 -15.12 19.97
CA ALA A 192 -32.59 -15.41 19.23
C ALA A 192 -31.65 -14.19 19.21
N ARG A 193 -30.37 -14.45 19.36
CA ARG A 193 -29.30 -13.44 19.22
C ARG A 193 -28.62 -13.66 17.90
N ILE A 194 -28.53 -12.63 17.08
CA ILE A 194 -27.85 -12.68 15.81
C ILE A 194 -26.41 -12.24 15.96
N PRO A 195 -25.48 -12.82 15.18
CA PRO A 195 -24.09 -12.42 15.22
C PRO A 195 -23.95 -10.94 14.89
N LYS A 196 -23.25 -10.18 15.72
CA LYS A 196 -22.91 -8.79 15.45
C LYS A 196 -21.91 -8.66 14.32
N GLY A 197 -21.02 -9.65 14.18
CA GLY A 197 -19.98 -9.66 13.19
C GLY A 197 -19.78 -11.02 12.53
N VAL A 198 -19.48 -10.97 11.24
CA VAL A 198 -19.15 -12.13 10.41
C VAL A 198 -17.75 -11.91 9.81
N LEU A 199 -16.85 -12.86 10.06
CA LEU A 199 -15.50 -12.86 9.51
C LEU A 199 -15.41 -13.82 8.33
N LEU A 200 -15.14 -13.29 7.14
CA LEU A 200 -14.87 -14.06 5.92
C LEU A 200 -13.36 -14.36 5.85
N VAL A 201 -13.01 -15.64 5.86
CA VAL A 201 -11.61 -16.10 5.90
C VAL A 201 -11.31 -16.93 4.65
N GLY A 202 -10.18 -16.73 4.01
CA GLY A 202 -9.76 -17.59 2.90
C GLY A 202 -8.71 -16.95 2.00
N PRO A 203 -8.18 -17.69 1.02
CA PRO A 203 -7.16 -17.22 0.10
C PRO A 203 -7.61 -15.96 -0.68
N PRO A 204 -6.68 -15.13 -1.19
CA PRO A 204 -7.03 -14.00 -2.04
C PRO A 204 -7.71 -14.48 -3.32
N GLY A 205 -8.61 -13.65 -3.88
CA GLY A 205 -9.30 -13.95 -5.13
C GLY A 205 -10.49 -14.94 -5.04
N THR A 206 -10.84 -15.45 -3.85
CA THR A 206 -11.96 -16.40 -3.66
C THR A 206 -13.35 -15.75 -3.62
N GLY A 207 -13.46 -14.42 -3.71
CA GLY A 207 -14.75 -13.73 -3.80
C GLY A 207 -15.31 -13.22 -2.48
N LYS A 208 -14.55 -13.13 -1.39
CA LYS A 208 -14.99 -12.64 -0.07
C LYS A 208 -15.73 -11.29 -0.13
N THR A 209 -15.12 -10.32 -0.78
CA THR A 209 -15.70 -8.98 -0.96
C THR A 209 -16.96 -9.01 -1.82
N LEU A 210 -17.03 -9.90 -2.84
CA LEU A 210 -18.19 -10.10 -3.68
C LEU A 210 -19.34 -10.72 -2.88
N LEU A 211 -19.04 -11.72 -2.06
CA LEU A 211 -20.01 -12.38 -1.18
C LEU A 211 -20.61 -11.39 -0.17
N ALA A 212 -19.80 -10.55 0.47
CA ALA A 212 -20.30 -9.51 1.38
C ALA A 212 -21.24 -8.51 0.69
N LYS A 213 -20.91 -8.08 -0.54
CA LYS A 213 -21.79 -7.23 -1.36
C LYS A 213 -23.09 -7.94 -1.72
N ALA A 214 -23.03 -9.24 -2.03
CA ALA A 214 -24.20 -10.03 -2.37
C ALA A 214 -25.17 -10.18 -1.18
N VAL A 215 -24.64 -10.34 0.05
CA VAL A 215 -25.44 -10.34 1.28
C VAL A 215 -26.21 -9.03 1.43
N ALA A 216 -25.54 -7.89 1.26
CA ALA A 216 -26.17 -6.58 1.36
C ALA A 216 -27.22 -6.36 0.26
N GLY A 217 -26.90 -6.73 -0.98
CA GLY A 217 -27.83 -6.64 -2.11
C GLY A 217 -29.02 -7.58 -1.95
N GLU A 218 -28.83 -8.79 -1.46
CA GLU A 218 -29.91 -9.74 -1.18
C GLU A 218 -30.81 -9.24 -0.04
N ALA A 219 -30.22 -8.67 1.00
CA ALA A 219 -30.95 -8.06 2.10
C ALA A 219 -31.65 -6.73 1.71
N GLY A 220 -31.18 -6.05 0.68
CA GLY A 220 -31.70 -4.74 0.26
C GLY A 220 -31.33 -3.60 1.22
N VAL A 221 -30.16 -3.69 1.86
CA VAL A 221 -29.69 -2.71 2.84
C VAL A 221 -28.46 -1.95 2.34
N PRO A 222 -28.20 -0.73 2.85
CA PRO A 222 -26.98 0.01 2.56
C PRO A 222 -25.71 -0.77 2.92
N PHE A 223 -24.68 -0.63 2.08
CA PHE A 223 -23.40 -1.30 2.23
C PHE A 223 -22.27 -0.26 2.34
N PHE A 224 -21.61 -0.21 3.49
CA PHE A 224 -20.45 0.65 3.73
C PHE A 224 -19.19 -0.18 3.59
N SER A 225 -18.33 0.16 2.63
CA SER A 225 -17.08 -0.58 2.39
C SER A 225 -15.87 0.29 2.63
N ILE A 226 -14.93 -0.23 3.41
CA ILE A 226 -13.64 0.39 3.72
C ILE A 226 -12.54 -0.68 3.75
N SER A 227 -11.30 -0.32 3.40
CA SER A 227 -10.15 -1.18 3.61
C SER A 227 -9.58 -0.98 5.02
N GLY A 228 -9.12 -2.05 5.67
CA GLY A 228 -8.40 -1.95 6.94
C GLY A 228 -7.18 -1.02 6.85
N SER A 229 -6.53 -0.97 5.70
CA SER A 229 -5.42 -0.05 5.45
C SER A 229 -5.81 1.43 5.50
N ASP A 230 -7.07 1.78 5.22
CA ASP A 230 -7.57 3.17 5.30
C ASP A 230 -7.62 3.72 6.73
N PHE A 231 -7.57 2.85 7.72
CA PHE A 231 -7.51 3.23 9.14
C PHE A 231 -6.09 3.49 9.62
N VAL A 232 -5.07 2.99 8.90
CA VAL A 232 -3.67 3.16 9.29
C VAL A 232 -3.13 4.46 8.72
N GLU A 233 -2.82 5.42 9.61
CA GLU A 233 -2.24 6.72 9.25
C GLU A 233 -1.00 7.01 10.10
N MET A 234 -0.21 8.00 9.71
CA MET A 234 0.99 8.38 10.48
C MET A 234 0.68 9.20 11.74
N PHE A 235 -0.55 9.71 11.88
CA PHE A 235 -0.95 10.57 12.98
C PHE A 235 -1.80 9.80 13.98
N VAL A 236 -1.36 9.75 15.23
CA VAL A 236 -2.04 9.05 16.32
C VAL A 236 -3.47 9.58 16.51
N GLY A 237 -4.44 8.67 16.59
CA GLY A 237 -5.84 8.97 16.84
C GLY A 237 -6.71 9.23 15.62
N VAL A 238 -6.14 9.37 14.41
CA VAL A 238 -6.91 9.57 13.17
C VAL A 238 -7.67 8.30 12.80
N GLY A 239 -7.03 7.13 12.88
CA GLY A 239 -7.66 5.83 12.64
C GLY A 239 -8.85 5.60 13.58
N ALA A 240 -8.67 5.81 14.86
CA ALA A 240 -9.75 5.71 15.85
C ALA A 240 -10.91 6.69 15.58
N SER A 241 -10.62 7.89 15.08
CA SER A 241 -11.67 8.85 14.68
C SER A 241 -12.46 8.36 13.46
N ARG A 242 -11.79 7.77 12.47
CA ARG A 242 -12.46 7.20 11.28
C ARG A 242 -13.32 6.00 11.64
N VAL A 243 -12.89 5.17 12.58
CA VAL A 243 -13.71 4.06 13.08
C VAL A 243 -15.01 4.61 13.69
N ARG A 244 -14.93 5.60 14.59
CA ARG A 244 -16.12 6.23 15.19
C ARG A 244 -17.07 6.80 14.14
N ASP A 245 -16.54 7.57 13.18
CA ASP A 245 -17.33 8.18 12.12
C ASP A 245 -18.03 7.12 11.25
N LEU A 246 -17.33 6.03 10.91
CA LEU A 246 -17.91 4.91 10.18
C LEU A 246 -19.09 4.27 10.90
N PHE A 247 -18.95 4.00 12.20
CA PHE A 247 -20.02 3.39 13.00
C PHE A 247 -21.17 4.37 13.25
N GLU A 248 -20.91 5.66 13.41
CA GLU A 248 -21.95 6.69 13.48
C GLU A 248 -22.76 6.77 12.17
N GLU A 249 -22.08 6.74 11.02
CA GLU A 249 -22.76 6.70 9.73
C GLU A 249 -23.59 5.40 9.57
N GLY A 250 -23.05 4.26 9.99
CA GLY A 250 -23.80 3.00 10.02
C GLY A 250 -25.06 3.09 10.86
N LYS A 251 -24.98 3.68 12.08
CA LYS A 251 -26.13 3.88 12.98
C LYS A 251 -27.20 4.78 12.36
N ARG A 252 -26.83 5.79 11.59
CA ARG A 252 -27.78 6.68 10.89
C ARG A 252 -28.54 6.00 9.77
N HIS A 253 -27.95 4.94 9.18
CA HIS A 253 -28.50 4.23 8.02
C HIS A 253 -28.93 2.79 8.32
N ALA A 254 -29.14 2.46 9.60
CA ALA A 254 -29.61 1.15 10.00
C ALA A 254 -31.05 0.85 9.46
N PRO A 255 -31.33 -0.37 8.95
CA PRO A 255 -30.43 -1.51 8.91
C PRO A 255 -29.37 -1.40 7.81
N CYS A 256 -28.11 -1.78 8.09
CA CYS A 256 -27.01 -1.70 7.13
C CYS A 256 -25.93 -2.77 7.39
N ILE A 257 -25.04 -2.94 6.41
CA ILE A 257 -23.81 -3.73 6.55
C ILE A 257 -22.60 -2.80 6.50
N ILE A 258 -21.72 -2.93 7.49
CA ILE A 258 -20.38 -2.33 7.49
C ILE A 258 -19.37 -3.41 7.10
N PHE A 259 -18.66 -3.22 5.99
CA PHE A 259 -17.67 -4.17 5.50
C PHE A 259 -16.26 -3.60 5.60
N ILE A 260 -15.38 -4.35 6.26
CA ILE A 260 -13.97 -4.01 6.44
C ILE A 260 -13.13 -5.07 5.70
N ASP A 261 -12.57 -4.68 4.56
CA ASP A 261 -11.66 -5.56 3.82
C ASP A 261 -10.25 -5.50 4.42
N GLU A 262 -9.48 -6.57 4.30
CA GLU A 262 -8.11 -6.66 4.84
C GLU A 262 -8.03 -6.23 6.32
N ILE A 263 -8.92 -6.79 7.15
CA ILE A 263 -9.00 -6.44 8.59
C ILE A 263 -7.67 -6.67 9.33
N ASP A 264 -6.84 -7.56 8.85
CA ASP A 264 -5.51 -7.89 9.38
C ASP A 264 -4.52 -6.70 9.31
N ALA A 265 -4.78 -5.69 8.48
CA ALA A 265 -4.01 -4.45 8.48
C ALA A 265 -4.11 -3.70 9.83
N VAL A 266 -5.23 -3.82 10.53
CA VAL A 266 -5.52 -3.14 11.81
C VAL A 266 -5.54 -4.11 12.99
N ALA A 267 -6.09 -5.32 12.80
CA ALA A 267 -6.40 -6.27 13.85
C ALA A 267 -5.33 -7.35 14.07
N ARG A 268 -4.07 -7.03 13.76
CA ARG A 268 -2.96 -7.94 13.94
C ARG A 268 -2.58 -8.09 15.41
N GLN A 269 -2.14 -9.30 15.82
CA GLN A 269 -1.59 -9.59 17.16
C GLN A 269 -0.46 -8.64 17.53
N ARG A 270 -0.38 -8.31 18.82
CA ARG A 270 0.64 -7.44 19.40
C ARG A 270 2.03 -8.04 19.25
N GLY A 271 2.90 -7.38 18.51
CA GLY A 271 4.32 -7.76 18.44
C GLY A 271 5.12 -6.99 19.50
N THR A 272 6.17 -7.62 20.03
CA THR A 272 7.11 -7.01 21.01
C THR A 272 8.09 -6.00 20.38
N GLY A 273 7.80 -5.46 19.18
CA GLY A 273 8.68 -4.55 18.46
C GLY A 273 8.61 -3.11 18.98
N MET A 274 9.76 -2.51 19.29
CA MET A 274 9.89 -1.09 19.63
C MET A 274 9.81 -0.21 18.37
N GLY A 275 8.62 0.34 18.05
CA GLY A 275 8.46 1.29 16.95
C GLY A 275 7.13 2.02 17.01
N GLY A 276 7.12 3.36 16.90
CA GLY A 276 5.98 4.26 17.09
C GLY A 276 4.78 4.10 16.13
N GLY A 277 4.84 3.16 15.16
CA GLY A 277 3.70 2.80 14.30
C GLY A 277 2.77 1.75 14.92
N HIS A 278 3.13 1.16 16.06
CA HIS A 278 2.31 0.16 16.75
C HIS A 278 1.19 0.80 17.57
N ASP A 279 1.46 1.95 18.21
CA ASP A 279 0.52 2.64 19.09
C ASP A 279 -0.75 3.08 18.38
N GLU A 280 -0.64 3.52 17.11
CA GLU A 280 -1.81 3.97 16.34
C GLU A 280 -2.72 2.82 15.92
N ARG A 281 -2.12 1.72 15.45
CA ARG A 281 -2.88 0.51 15.08
C ARG A 281 -3.61 -0.07 16.29
N GLU A 282 -2.92 -0.16 17.42
CA GLU A 282 -3.50 -0.66 18.67
C GLU A 282 -4.65 0.23 19.17
N GLN A 283 -4.49 1.55 19.09
CA GLN A 283 -5.56 2.49 19.43
C GLN A 283 -6.75 2.35 18.49
N THR A 284 -6.51 2.14 17.21
CA THR A 284 -7.55 1.94 16.20
C THR A 284 -8.28 0.61 16.41
N LEU A 285 -7.54 -0.48 16.66
CA LEU A 285 -8.14 -1.77 17.03
C LEU A 285 -9.00 -1.66 18.29
N ASN A 286 -8.48 -1.06 19.34
CA ASN A 286 -9.22 -0.87 20.58
C ASN A 286 -10.50 -0.07 20.34
N GLN A 287 -10.47 0.99 19.51
CA GLN A 287 -11.66 1.74 19.15
C GLN A 287 -12.66 0.87 18.37
N LEU A 288 -12.19 0.04 17.41
CA LEU A 288 -13.05 -0.89 16.69
C LEU A 288 -13.76 -1.85 17.66
N LEU A 289 -13.03 -2.41 18.62
CA LEU A 289 -13.60 -3.30 19.63
C LEU A 289 -14.63 -2.58 20.50
N VAL A 290 -14.36 -1.34 20.89
CA VAL A 290 -15.30 -0.50 21.68
C VAL A 290 -16.58 -0.23 20.89
N GLU A 291 -16.48 0.13 19.61
CA GLU A 291 -17.66 0.37 18.78
C GLU A 291 -18.47 -0.93 18.57
N MET A 292 -17.82 -2.08 18.34
CA MET A 292 -18.51 -3.37 18.22
C MET A 292 -19.19 -3.79 19.53
N ASP A 293 -18.57 -3.55 20.66
CA ASP A 293 -19.19 -3.83 21.96
C ASP A 293 -20.32 -2.85 22.27
N GLY A 294 -20.22 -1.60 21.78
CA GLY A 294 -21.08 -0.47 22.09
C GLY A 294 -22.45 -0.46 21.40
N PHE A 295 -22.66 -1.23 20.31
CA PHE A 295 -23.98 -1.32 19.71
C PHE A 295 -24.75 -2.55 20.21
N GLY A 296 -26.08 -2.34 20.40
CA GLY A 296 -26.98 -3.39 20.88
C GLY A 296 -27.20 -4.49 19.83
N VAL A 297 -27.56 -5.67 20.30
CA VAL A 297 -27.79 -6.86 19.44
C VAL A 297 -28.88 -6.66 18.38
N ASN A 298 -29.72 -5.61 18.52
CA ASN A 298 -30.92 -5.37 17.72
C ASN A 298 -30.90 -4.03 16.95
N GLU A 299 -29.76 -3.35 16.86
CA GLU A 299 -29.67 -2.06 16.16
C GLU A 299 -29.71 -2.19 14.62
N GLY A 300 -29.75 -3.42 14.10
CA GLY A 300 -29.83 -3.67 12.63
C GLY A 300 -28.51 -3.44 11.90
N ILE A 301 -27.40 -3.35 12.62
CA ILE A 301 -26.07 -3.20 12.03
C ILE A 301 -25.34 -4.55 12.11
N ILE A 302 -24.82 -5.01 10.96
CA ILE A 302 -23.95 -6.18 10.93
C ILE A 302 -22.59 -5.75 10.38
N VAL A 303 -21.54 -6.09 11.12
CA VAL A 303 -20.16 -5.84 10.69
C VAL A 303 -19.65 -7.09 10.00
N MET A 304 -19.29 -6.99 8.73
CA MET A 304 -18.60 -8.05 8.02
C MET A 304 -17.14 -7.66 7.83
N ALA A 305 -16.23 -8.60 8.00
CA ALA A 305 -14.81 -8.36 7.71
C ALA A 305 -14.24 -9.48 6.84
N ALA A 306 -13.21 -9.17 6.06
CA ALA A 306 -12.48 -10.15 5.28
C ALA A 306 -11.00 -10.13 5.63
N THR A 307 -10.39 -11.32 5.68
CA THR A 307 -8.95 -11.49 5.82
C THR A 307 -8.46 -12.70 5.01
N ASN A 308 -7.23 -12.62 4.55
CA ASN A 308 -6.53 -13.75 3.97
C ASN A 308 -5.75 -14.55 5.03
N ARG A 309 -5.61 -13.98 6.24
CA ARG A 309 -4.73 -14.51 7.29
C ARG A 309 -5.40 -14.43 8.66
N VAL A 310 -6.12 -15.47 9.01
CA VAL A 310 -6.77 -15.55 10.33
C VAL A 310 -5.77 -15.77 11.46
N ASP A 311 -4.64 -16.39 11.16
CA ASP A 311 -3.56 -16.76 12.08
C ASP A 311 -2.90 -15.57 12.77
N ILE A 312 -2.83 -14.42 12.09
CA ILE A 312 -2.22 -13.19 12.62
C ILE A 312 -3.19 -12.27 13.36
N LEU A 313 -4.49 -12.58 13.37
CA LEU A 313 -5.48 -11.73 14.02
C LEU A 313 -5.37 -11.78 15.55
N ASP A 314 -5.59 -10.62 16.20
CA ASP A 314 -5.69 -10.54 17.65
C ASP A 314 -6.89 -11.37 18.14
N PRO A 315 -6.71 -12.33 19.08
CA PRO A 315 -7.79 -13.14 19.61
C PRO A 315 -8.95 -12.32 20.20
N ALA A 316 -8.71 -11.10 20.62
CA ALA A 316 -9.75 -10.22 21.16
C ALA A 316 -10.86 -9.92 20.16
N ILE A 317 -10.55 -9.89 18.84
CA ILE A 317 -11.54 -9.60 17.80
C ILE A 317 -12.48 -10.78 17.56
N LEU A 318 -12.01 -12.00 17.89
CA LEU A 318 -12.74 -13.26 17.69
C LEU A 318 -13.59 -13.66 18.90
N ARG A 319 -13.65 -12.82 19.95
CA ARG A 319 -14.47 -13.10 21.13
C ARG A 319 -15.96 -12.96 20.81
N PRO A 320 -16.83 -13.78 21.48
CA PRO A 320 -18.26 -13.64 21.36
C PRO A 320 -18.76 -12.22 21.61
N GLY A 321 -19.68 -11.75 20.79
CA GLY A 321 -20.17 -10.36 20.81
C GLY A 321 -19.45 -9.43 19.85
N ARG A 322 -18.44 -9.93 19.10
CA ARG A 322 -17.66 -9.21 18.08
C ARG A 322 -17.78 -9.94 16.73
N PHE A 323 -16.73 -10.63 16.28
CA PHE A 323 -16.86 -11.51 15.10
C PHE A 323 -17.22 -12.93 15.57
N ASP A 324 -18.51 -13.11 15.83
CA ASP A 324 -19.05 -14.34 16.38
C ASP A 324 -19.07 -15.51 15.39
N ARG A 325 -19.22 -15.18 14.11
CA ARG A 325 -19.31 -16.15 13.04
C ARG A 325 -18.10 -16.05 12.12
N LYS A 326 -17.50 -17.20 11.83
CA LYS A 326 -16.42 -17.33 10.84
C LYS A 326 -16.95 -18.14 9.66
N VAL A 327 -16.83 -17.60 8.45
CA VAL A 327 -17.20 -18.27 7.21
C VAL A 327 -15.93 -18.45 6.40
N ALA A 328 -15.56 -19.71 6.17
CA ALA A 328 -14.38 -20.07 5.39
C ALA A 328 -14.71 -20.05 3.90
N VAL A 329 -14.14 -19.11 3.16
CA VAL A 329 -14.33 -18.98 1.71
C VAL A 329 -13.12 -19.61 1.01
N GLY A 330 -13.23 -20.91 0.73
CA GLY A 330 -12.20 -21.73 0.14
C GLY A 330 -11.96 -21.48 -1.35
N ARG A 331 -11.03 -22.25 -1.93
CA ARG A 331 -10.91 -22.36 -3.39
C ARG A 331 -12.11 -23.15 -3.92
N PRO A 332 -12.66 -22.80 -5.09
CA PRO A 332 -13.80 -23.50 -5.65
C PRO A 332 -13.40 -24.92 -6.12
N ASP A 333 -14.29 -25.88 -5.90
CA ASP A 333 -14.26 -27.20 -6.48
C ASP A 333 -14.55 -27.18 -7.99
N ILE A 334 -14.50 -28.32 -8.66
CA ILE A 334 -14.74 -28.41 -10.11
C ILE A 334 -16.09 -27.80 -10.50
N LYS A 335 -17.15 -28.06 -9.73
CA LYS A 335 -18.49 -27.51 -10.01
C LYS A 335 -18.53 -26.00 -9.82
N GLY A 336 -17.94 -25.53 -8.72
CA GLY A 336 -17.82 -24.10 -8.45
C GLY A 336 -17.02 -23.37 -9.51
N ARG A 337 -15.91 -23.95 -10.00
CA ARG A 337 -15.13 -23.38 -11.10
C ARG A 337 -15.95 -23.30 -12.40
N GLU A 338 -16.69 -24.32 -12.73
CA GLU A 338 -17.57 -24.31 -13.91
C GLU A 338 -18.66 -23.22 -13.80
N GLU A 339 -19.32 -23.10 -12.63
CA GLU A 339 -20.30 -22.05 -12.38
C GLU A 339 -19.68 -20.65 -12.49
N ILE A 340 -18.48 -20.44 -11.92
CA ILE A 340 -17.75 -19.18 -11.99
C ILE A 340 -17.41 -18.84 -13.46
N LEU A 341 -16.89 -19.81 -14.21
CA LEU A 341 -16.60 -19.65 -15.63
C LEU A 341 -17.86 -19.25 -16.40
N ARG A 342 -19.01 -19.87 -16.14
CA ARG A 342 -20.31 -19.53 -16.78
C ARG A 342 -20.73 -18.09 -16.46
N VAL A 343 -20.52 -17.62 -15.23
CA VAL A 343 -20.82 -16.22 -14.85
C VAL A 343 -19.94 -15.24 -15.62
N HIS A 344 -18.62 -15.49 -15.69
CA HIS A 344 -17.70 -14.60 -16.38
C HIS A 344 -17.75 -14.73 -17.92
N ALA A 345 -18.36 -15.78 -18.43
CA ALA A 345 -18.59 -15.99 -19.86
C ALA A 345 -19.83 -15.25 -20.42
N LYS A 346 -20.76 -14.80 -19.55
CA LYS A 346 -22.03 -14.18 -19.99
C LYS A 346 -21.88 -13.03 -20.98
N ASP A 347 -20.86 -12.21 -20.77
CA ASP A 347 -20.59 -11.02 -21.58
C ASP A 347 -19.46 -11.24 -22.61
N LYS A 348 -19.08 -12.50 -22.84
CA LYS A 348 -17.99 -12.85 -23.77
C LYS A 348 -18.51 -13.78 -24.87
N PRO A 349 -18.27 -13.47 -26.15
CA PRO A 349 -18.63 -14.37 -27.25
C PRO A 349 -17.69 -15.58 -27.25
N LEU A 350 -18.21 -16.74 -26.88
CA LEU A 350 -17.51 -18.02 -26.94
C LEU A 350 -17.80 -18.74 -28.27
N GLY A 351 -16.80 -19.43 -28.81
CA GLY A 351 -16.96 -20.34 -29.94
C GLY A 351 -17.71 -21.62 -29.55
N GLU A 352 -18.23 -22.33 -30.55
CA GLU A 352 -18.94 -23.61 -30.35
C GLU A 352 -18.02 -24.73 -29.83
N ASP A 353 -16.72 -24.57 -30.00
CA ASP A 353 -15.67 -25.50 -29.56
C ASP A 353 -15.32 -25.37 -28.07
N VAL A 354 -15.85 -24.36 -27.35
CA VAL A 354 -15.49 -24.07 -25.98
C VAL A 354 -16.30 -24.93 -25.01
N ASP A 355 -15.60 -25.80 -24.28
CA ASP A 355 -16.15 -26.60 -23.19
C ASP A 355 -15.71 -26.07 -21.83
N LEU A 356 -16.63 -25.36 -21.14
CA LEU A 356 -16.37 -24.80 -19.79
C LEU A 356 -16.18 -25.88 -18.73
N GLY A 357 -16.78 -27.06 -18.88
CA GLY A 357 -16.59 -28.19 -17.96
C GLY A 357 -15.13 -28.72 -18.04
N GLN A 358 -14.61 -28.92 -19.27
CA GLN A 358 -13.21 -29.30 -19.47
C GLN A 358 -12.25 -28.24 -18.90
N ILE A 359 -12.57 -26.95 -19.10
CA ILE A 359 -11.75 -25.86 -18.54
C ILE A 359 -11.78 -25.89 -17.02
N ALA A 360 -12.94 -26.13 -16.40
CA ALA A 360 -13.06 -26.24 -14.95
C ALA A 360 -12.22 -27.39 -14.38
N GLN A 361 -12.14 -28.54 -15.08
CA GLN A 361 -11.24 -29.63 -14.72
C GLN A 361 -9.77 -29.23 -14.79
N THR A 362 -9.37 -28.60 -15.90
CA THR A 362 -7.96 -28.21 -16.13
C THR A 362 -7.46 -27.08 -15.23
N THR A 363 -8.36 -26.32 -14.58
CA THR A 363 -8.03 -25.17 -13.73
C THR A 363 -8.06 -25.50 -12.24
N ALA A 364 -7.66 -26.73 -11.85
CA ALA A 364 -7.55 -27.10 -10.44
C ALA A 364 -6.69 -26.08 -9.67
N GLY A 365 -7.18 -25.68 -8.48
CA GLY A 365 -6.51 -24.70 -7.63
C GLY A 365 -6.69 -23.23 -8.03
N PHE A 366 -7.33 -22.92 -9.16
CA PHE A 366 -7.64 -21.52 -9.55
C PHE A 366 -8.74 -20.95 -8.65
N THR A 367 -8.57 -19.68 -8.32
CA THR A 367 -9.59 -18.87 -7.63
C THR A 367 -10.57 -18.24 -8.64
N GLY A 368 -11.64 -17.65 -8.13
CA GLY A 368 -12.59 -16.92 -9.00
C GLY A 368 -11.91 -15.79 -9.79
N ALA A 369 -10.97 -15.09 -9.19
CA ALA A 369 -10.20 -14.04 -9.87
C ALA A 369 -9.26 -14.59 -10.96
N ASP A 370 -8.67 -15.77 -10.73
CA ASP A 370 -7.82 -16.41 -11.74
C ASP A 370 -8.65 -16.86 -12.95
N LEU A 371 -9.86 -17.37 -12.71
CA LEU A 371 -10.79 -17.79 -13.77
C LEU A 371 -11.34 -16.61 -14.57
N GLU A 372 -11.64 -15.48 -13.91
CA GLU A 372 -11.99 -14.23 -14.59
C GLU A 372 -10.85 -13.77 -15.51
N ASN A 373 -9.62 -13.73 -14.95
CA ASN A 373 -8.43 -13.32 -15.68
C ASN A 373 -8.14 -14.28 -16.85
N LEU A 374 -8.33 -15.59 -16.67
CA LEU A 374 -8.19 -16.59 -17.73
C LEU A 374 -9.07 -16.27 -18.95
N LEU A 375 -10.36 -16.04 -18.73
CA LEU A 375 -11.29 -15.71 -19.81
C LEU A 375 -11.02 -14.32 -20.42
N ASN A 376 -10.55 -13.37 -19.62
CA ASN A 376 -10.15 -12.06 -20.09
C ASN A 376 -8.89 -12.14 -20.98
N GLU A 377 -7.88 -12.89 -20.58
CA GLU A 377 -6.67 -13.11 -21.38
C GLU A 377 -6.97 -13.86 -22.69
N ALA A 378 -7.88 -14.84 -22.65
CA ALA A 378 -8.35 -15.52 -23.86
C ALA A 378 -9.08 -14.56 -24.82
N ALA A 379 -9.91 -13.66 -24.30
CA ALA A 379 -10.57 -12.62 -25.09
C ALA A 379 -9.55 -11.66 -25.74
N ILE A 380 -8.52 -11.26 -25.00
CA ILE A 380 -7.43 -10.42 -25.53
C ILE A 380 -6.68 -11.15 -26.67
N MET A 381 -6.46 -12.46 -26.54
CA MET A 381 -5.80 -13.25 -27.59
C MET A 381 -6.66 -13.32 -28.86
N ALA A 382 -7.94 -13.62 -28.72
CA ALA A 382 -8.90 -13.62 -29.84
C ALA A 382 -8.92 -12.27 -30.56
N ALA A 383 -8.98 -11.16 -29.80
CA ALA A 383 -8.97 -9.81 -30.35
C ALA A 383 -7.66 -9.48 -31.11
N ARG A 384 -6.50 -9.92 -30.60
CA ARG A 384 -5.21 -9.74 -31.30
C ARG A 384 -5.14 -10.46 -32.64
N GLU A 385 -5.87 -11.56 -32.78
CA GLU A 385 -6.00 -12.32 -34.04
C GLU A 385 -7.17 -11.83 -34.92
N ASN A 386 -7.77 -10.67 -34.55
CA ASN A 386 -8.91 -10.07 -35.25
C ASN A 386 -10.13 -11.00 -35.34
N ARG A 387 -10.31 -11.89 -34.34
CA ARG A 387 -11.48 -12.74 -34.22
C ARG A 387 -12.52 -12.08 -33.28
N SER A 388 -13.80 -12.32 -33.55
CA SER A 388 -14.91 -11.78 -32.77
C SER A 388 -15.42 -12.74 -31.68
N TYR A 389 -14.81 -13.91 -31.54
CA TYR A 389 -15.18 -14.93 -30.55
C TYR A 389 -13.93 -15.65 -30.02
N ILE A 390 -14.04 -16.19 -28.82
CA ILE A 390 -12.98 -16.91 -28.11
C ILE A 390 -13.09 -18.39 -28.45
N MET A 391 -11.99 -19.01 -28.85
CA MET A 391 -11.89 -20.44 -29.12
C MET A 391 -11.26 -21.18 -27.94
N GLN A 392 -11.48 -22.51 -27.88
CA GLN A 392 -10.86 -23.37 -26.86
C GLN A 392 -9.34 -23.23 -26.83
N GLN A 393 -8.70 -23.03 -27.99
CA GLN A 393 -7.26 -22.84 -28.09
C GLN A 393 -6.77 -21.55 -27.42
N ASP A 394 -7.56 -20.47 -27.47
CA ASP A 394 -7.22 -19.22 -26.80
C ASP A 394 -7.18 -19.41 -25.30
N ILE A 395 -8.16 -20.15 -24.76
CA ILE A 395 -8.25 -20.44 -23.34
C ILE A 395 -7.08 -21.33 -22.89
N LYS A 396 -6.69 -22.33 -23.70
CA LYS A 396 -5.49 -23.15 -23.44
C LYS A 396 -4.21 -22.31 -23.40
N HIS A 397 -4.04 -21.37 -24.30
CA HIS A 397 -2.90 -20.46 -24.30
C HIS A 397 -2.95 -19.48 -23.11
N ALA A 398 -4.14 -18.94 -22.81
CA ALA A 398 -4.34 -18.07 -21.67
C ALA A 398 -4.06 -18.78 -20.33
N PHE A 399 -4.43 -20.07 -20.22
CA PHE A 399 -4.15 -20.90 -19.04
C PHE A 399 -2.65 -20.99 -18.76
N ILE A 400 -1.84 -21.27 -19.79
CA ILE A 400 -0.38 -21.29 -19.64
C ILE A 400 0.15 -19.91 -19.22
N LYS A 401 -0.35 -18.85 -19.85
CA LYS A 401 0.06 -17.48 -19.54
C LYS A 401 -0.29 -17.06 -18.10
N VAL A 402 -1.45 -17.42 -17.61
CA VAL A 402 -1.91 -17.09 -16.23
C VAL A 402 -1.18 -17.95 -15.19
N GLY A 403 -1.02 -19.25 -15.46
CA GLY A 403 -0.39 -20.18 -14.50
C GLY A 403 1.14 -20.07 -14.44
N PHE A 404 1.80 -19.92 -15.60
CA PHE A 404 3.27 -19.96 -15.71
C PHE A 404 3.90 -18.65 -16.19
N GLY A 405 3.08 -17.66 -16.52
CA GLY A 405 3.54 -16.39 -17.09
C GLY A 405 3.74 -16.43 -18.60
N ALA A 406 3.98 -15.26 -19.19
CA ALA A 406 4.15 -15.13 -20.63
C ALA A 406 5.45 -15.83 -21.12
N GLU A 407 5.34 -16.60 -22.21
CA GLU A 407 6.48 -17.22 -22.91
C GLU A 407 7.43 -16.16 -23.47
N LYS A 408 8.74 -16.29 -23.20
CA LYS A 408 9.79 -15.36 -23.65
C LYS A 408 10.49 -15.90 -24.92
N ARG A 409 9.78 -15.94 -26.04
CA ARG A 409 10.31 -16.45 -27.32
C ARG A 409 11.45 -15.59 -27.92
N SER A 410 11.61 -14.36 -27.45
CA SER A 410 12.69 -13.47 -27.92
C SER A 410 14.03 -13.70 -27.22
N LYS A 411 14.08 -14.53 -26.17
CA LYS A 411 15.32 -14.83 -25.44
C LYS A 411 16.17 -15.79 -26.26
N VAL A 412 17.37 -15.35 -26.65
CA VAL A 412 18.35 -16.20 -27.30
C VAL A 412 18.96 -17.13 -26.27
N ILE A 413 18.71 -18.44 -26.43
CA ILE A 413 19.20 -19.49 -25.55
C ILE A 413 20.23 -20.29 -26.35
N SER A 414 21.35 -20.65 -25.73
CA SER A 414 22.35 -21.48 -26.38
C SER A 414 21.83 -22.91 -26.58
N GLU A 415 22.28 -23.59 -27.62
CA GLU A 415 21.92 -24.99 -27.89
C GLU A 415 22.27 -25.92 -26.71
N LYS A 416 23.33 -25.60 -25.98
CA LYS A 416 23.70 -26.32 -24.76
C LYS A 416 22.63 -26.17 -23.67
N GLU A 417 22.16 -24.94 -23.43
CA GLU A 417 21.12 -24.69 -22.42
C GLU A 417 19.76 -25.27 -22.83
N LYS A 418 19.38 -25.19 -24.11
CA LYS A 418 18.18 -25.85 -24.63
C LYS A 418 18.23 -27.34 -24.39
N LYS A 419 19.38 -27.98 -24.65
CA LYS A 419 19.56 -29.41 -24.43
C LYS A 419 19.44 -29.78 -22.95
N ILE A 420 20.06 -29.01 -22.07
CA ILE A 420 19.94 -29.22 -20.63
C ILE A 420 18.47 -29.13 -20.20
N THR A 421 17.76 -28.08 -20.60
CA THR A 421 16.34 -27.90 -20.26
C THR A 421 15.48 -29.02 -20.80
N ALA A 422 15.72 -29.48 -22.04
CA ALA A 422 14.96 -30.59 -22.65
C ALA A 422 15.08 -31.90 -21.86
N TYR A 423 16.27 -32.26 -21.39
CA TYR A 423 16.46 -33.43 -20.56
C TYR A 423 15.90 -33.24 -19.16
N HIS A 424 16.01 -32.06 -18.59
CA HIS A 424 15.45 -31.72 -17.29
C HIS A 424 13.93 -31.90 -17.26
N GLU A 425 13.22 -31.29 -18.22
CA GLU A 425 11.77 -31.38 -18.33
C GLU A 425 11.29 -32.80 -18.69
N ALA A 426 12.04 -33.51 -19.57
CA ALA A 426 11.76 -34.90 -19.88
C ALA A 426 11.90 -35.81 -18.64
N GLY A 427 12.87 -35.51 -17.75
CA GLY A 427 13.04 -36.24 -16.49
C GLY A 427 11.82 -36.10 -15.57
N HIS A 428 11.27 -34.90 -15.42
CA HIS A 428 10.01 -34.68 -14.68
C HIS A 428 8.85 -35.44 -15.33
N ALA A 429 8.71 -35.33 -16.65
CA ALA A 429 7.60 -35.92 -17.39
C ALA A 429 7.54 -37.44 -17.28
N ILE A 430 8.68 -38.13 -17.34
CA ILE A 430 8.74 -39.59 -17.19
C ILE A 430 8.24 -40.00 -15.81
N LEU A 431 8.65 -39.29 -14.76
CA LEU A 431 8.24 -39.61 -13.40
C LEU A 431 6.74 -39.36 -13.17
N PHE A 432 6.18 -38.29 -13.75
CA PHE A 432 4.73 -38.06 -13.77
C PHE A 432 3.96 -39.20 -14.43
N HIS A 433 4.50 -39.80 -15.49
CA HIS A 433 3.82 -40.87 -16.23
C HIS A 433 3.94 -42.24 -15.54
N VAL A 434 5.10 -42.55 -14.95
CA VAL A 434 5.39 -43.87 -14.41
C VAL A 434 4.88 -44.04 -12.99
N LEU A 435 4.82 -42.98 -12.19
CA LEU A 435 4.38 -43.05 -10.80
C LEU A 435 2.83 -43.10 -10.72
N PRO A 436 2.23 -44.08 -9.99
CA PRO A 436 0.81 -44.37 -10.10
C PRO A 436 -0.14 -43.31 -9.51
N ASP A 437 0.33 -42.55 -8.49
CA ASP A 437 -0.50 -41.54 -7.80
C ASP A 437 -0.26 -40.14 -8.34
N MET A 438 0.49 -40.01 -9.46
CA MET A 438 0.78 -38.73 -10.07
C MET A 438 -0.23 -38.40 -11.18
N ASP A 439 -0.55 -37.10 -11.29
CA ASP A 439 -1.41 -36.62 -12.35
C ASP A 439 -0.75 -36.76 -13.72
N PRO A 440 -1.50 -37.09 -14.79
CA PRO A 440 -0.95 -37.23 -16.13
C PRO A 440 -0.38 -35.92 -16.65
N VAL A 441 0.69 -36.02 -17.45
CA VAL A 441 1.31 -34.85 -18.09
C VAL A 441 0.35 -34.25 -19.10
N TYR A 442 0.12 -32.95 -19.01
CA TYR A 442 -0.67 -32.18 -19.99
C TYR A 442 0.19 -31.62 -21.11
N THR A 443 1.30 -30.97 -20.75
CA THR A 443 2.24 -30.41 -21.72
C THR A 443 3.64 -30.25 -21.11
N ILE A 444 4.64 -30.40 -21.95
CA ILE A 444 6.05 -30.18 -21.63
C ILE A 444 6.57 -29.06 -22.55
N SER A 445 7.33 -28.10 -22.04
CA SER A 445 7.86 -27.00 -22.83
C SER A 445 9.25 -26.59 -22.36
N ILE A 446 10.12 -26.30 -23.34
CA ILE A 446 11.46 -25.73 -23.10
C ILE A 446 11.51 -24.23 -23.42
N ILE A 447 10.36 -23.60 -23.60
CA ILE A 447 10.26 -22.16 -23.82
C ILE A 447 10.28 -21.47 -22.45
N PRO A 448 11.21 -20.54 -22.20
CA PRO A 448 11.29 -19.84 -20.93
C PRO A 448 10.04 -19.01 -20.65
N THR A 449 9.61 -18.98 -19.38
CA THR A 449 8.48 -18.18 -18.94
C THR A 449 8.89 -16.95 -18.16
N GLY A 450 7.94 -16.02 -17.95
CA GLY A 450 8.15 -14.75 -17.27
C GLY A 450 8.61 -14.87 -15.82
N ILE A 451 8.33 -15.97 -15.15
CA ILE A 451 8.66 -16.22 -13.73
C ILE A 451 10.11 -16.71 -13.53
N GLY A 452 10.89 -16.83 -14.64
CA GLY A 452 12.31 -17.18 -14.58
C GLY A 452 12.59 -18.68 -14.76
N ALA A 453 11.59 -19.50 -15.06
CA ALA A 453 11.77 -20.89 -15.42
C ALA A 453 12.34 -21.00 -16.84
N ALA A 454 13.28 -21.93 -17.05
CA ALA A 454 13.86 -22.22 -18.35
C ALA A 454 12.93 -23.06 -19.23
N GLY A 455 12.11 -23.89 -18.62
CA GLY A 455 11.07 -24.72 -19.18
C GLY A 455 9.99 -25.00 -18.13
N TYR A 456 9.03 -25.84 -18.46
CA TYR A 456 8.06 -26.35 -17.51
C TYR A 456 7.44 -27.66 -17.96
N THR A 457 7.18 -28.55 -17.02
CA THR A 457 6.37 -29.75 -17.18
C THR A 457 5.10 -29.58 -16.37
N MET A 458 3.95 -29.64 -17.02
CA MET A 458 2.66 -29.37 -16.41
C MET A 458 1.82 -30.64 -16.31
N PRO A 459 1.54 -31.13 -15.12
CA PRO A 459 0.54 -32.19 -14.91
C PRO A 459 -0.88 -31.58 -14.97
N LEU A 460 -1.86 -32.40 -15.24
CA LEU A 460 -3.28 -32.06 -15.23
C LEU A 460 -4.00 -32.88 -14.15
N PRO A 461 -4.37 -32.28 -13.00
CA PRO A 461 -5.17 -32.98 -12.01
C PRO A 461 -6.52 -33.44 -12.57
N GLU A 462 -6.82 -34.73 -12.45
CA GLU A 462 -8.11 -35.25 -12.87
C GLU A 462 -9.22 -35.02 -11.84
N ASN A 463 -8.85 -34.90 -10.56
CA ASN A 463 -9.77 -34.70 -9.45
C ASN A 463 -9.22 -33.68 -8.45
N ASP A 464 -10.11 -33.04 -7.69
CA ASP A 464 -9.75 -32.23 -6.53
C ASP A 464 -9.56 -33.17 -5.32
N GLU A 465 -8.31 -33.39 -4.90
CA GLU A 465 -8.01 -34.27 -3.76
C GLU A 465 -8.12 -33.51 -2.45
N MET A 466 -8.77 -34.15 -1.47
CA MET A 466 -8.92 -33.59 -0.13
C MET A 466 -7.72 -33.93 0.77
N PHE A 467 -7.08 -35.11 0.59
CA PHE A 467 -6.00 -35.58 1.41
C PHE A 467 -4.80 -36.03 0.58
N ASN A 468 -3.61 -35.68 1.03
CA ASN A 468 -2.36 -36.23 0.50
C ASN A 468 -1.90 -37.41 1.35
N THR A 469 -1.71 -38.56 0.75
CA THR A 469 -1.16 -39.72 1.43
C THR A 469 0.37 -39.62 1.54
N LYS A 470 0.98 -40.37 2.52
CA LYS A 470 2.46 -40.49 2.62
C LYS A 470 3.06 -40.97 1.29
N GLY A 471 2.40 -41.94 0.63
CA GLY A 471 2.87 -42.48 -0.67
C GLY A 471 2.88 -41.40 -1.76
N LYS A 472 1.79 -40.64 -1.89
CA LYS A 472 1.72 -39.54 -2.88
C LYS A 472 2.76 -38.45 -2.62
N MET A 473 2.94 -38.03 -1.36
CA MET A 473 3.96 -37.01 -1.03
C MET A 473 5.38 -37.47 -1.36
N LEU A 474 5.69 -38.75 -1.16
CA LEU A 474 6.98 -39.33 -1.59
C LEU A 474 7.13 -39.35 -3.12
N GLN A 475 6.05 -39.63 -3.85
CA GLN A 475 6.04 -39.58 -5.31
C GLN A 475 6.17 -38.13 -5.81
N ASP A 476 5.54 -37.15 -5.17
CA ASP A 476 5.73 -35.72 -5.45
C ASP A 476 7.20 -35.31 -5.30
N ILE A 477 7.85 -35.70 -4.18
CA ILE A 477 9.28 -35.43 -3.98
C ILE A 477 10.12 -36.10 -5.06
N THR A 478 9.81 -37.36 -5.39
CA THR A 478 10.51 -38.12 -6.44
C THR A 478 10.41 -37.40 -7.78
N THR A 479 9.21 -36.93 -8.14
CA THR A 479 8.96 -36.20 -9.39
C THR A 479 9.70 -34.85 -9.42
N LEU A 480 9.71 -34.10 -8.32
CA LEU A 480 10.46 -32.86 -8.18
C LEU A 480 11.97 -33.02 -8.39
N LEU A 481 12.52 -34.20 -8.06
CA LEU A 481 13.94 -34.50 -8.25
C LEU A 481 14.27 -34.98 -9.68
N GLY A 482 13.26 -35.27 -10.52
CA GLY A 482 13.41 -35.86 -11.86
C GLY A 482 14.32 -35.09 -12.79
N GLY A 483 14.15 -33.77 -12.86
CA GLY A 483 14.99 -32.91 -13.70
C GLY A 483 16.46 -32.95 -13.29
N ARG A 484 16.74 -32.90 -11.98
CA ARG A 484 18.09 -33.00 -11.43
C ARG A 484 18.74 -34.33 -11.74
N VAL A 485 18.01 -35.42 -11.58
CA VAL A 485 18.49 -36.78 -11.85
C VAL A 485 18.76 -36.98 -13.35
N ALA A 486 17.91 -36.44 -14.22
CA ALA A 486 18.15 -36.50 -15.67
C ALA A 486 19.43 -35.74 -16.08
N GLU A 487 19.67 -34.55 -15.50
CA GLU A 487 20.94 -33.81 -15.71
C GLU A 487 22.16 -34.65 -15.27
N GLU A 488 22.10 -35.25 -14.07
CA GLU A 488 23.18 -36.09 -13.52
C GLU A 488 23.51 -37.27 -14.42
N ILE A 489 22.49 -38.01 -14.89
CA ILE A 489 22.67 -39.21 -15.72
C ILE A 489 23.24 -38.84 -17.10
N ILE A 490 22.75 -37.79 -17.75
CA ILE A 490 23.07 -37.47 -19.13
C ILE A 490 24.34 -36.66 -19.29
N PHE A 491 24.57 -35.70 -18.40
CA PHE A 491 25.69 -34.77 -18.52
C PHE A 491 26.86 -35.08 -17.56
N GLY A 492 26.64 -35.93 -16.55
CA GLY A 492 27.62 -36.15 -15.47
C GLY A 492 27.90 -34.89 -14.67
N ASP A 493 27.05 -33.86 -14.77
CA ASP A 493 27.15 -32.56 -14.16
C ASP A 493 25.75 -32.08 -13.77
N ILE A 494 25.69 -31.02 -12.99
CA ILE A 494 24.46 -30.52 -12.39
C ILE A 494 24.38 -29.00 -12.54
N THR A 495 23.17 -28.46 -12.73
CA THR A 495 22.97 -27.03 -12.88
C THR A 495 22.19 -26.41 -11.73
N THR A 496 22.15 -25.07 -11.70
CA THR A 496 21.31 -24.31 -10.77
C THR A 496 19.83 -24.33 -11.14
N GLY A 497 19.45 -24.90 -12.28
CA GLY A 497 18.08 -24.97 -12.77
C GLY A 497 17.13 -25.66 -11.80
N ALA A 498 17.57 -26.75 -11.19
CA ALA A 498 16.80 -27.52 -10.21
C ALA A 498 16.63 -26.87 -8.82
N SER A 499 17.11 -25.64 -8.61
CA SER A 499 17.10 -25.01 -7.26
C SER A 499 15.71 -24.86 -6.64
N ASN A 500 14.71 -24.55 -7.43
CA ASN A 500 13.33 -24.43 -6.96
C ASN A 500 12.71 -25.79 -6.64
N ASP A 501 12.99 -26.82 -7.44
CA ASP A 501 12.49 -28.17 -7.26
C ASP A 501 13.07 -28.79 -5.99
N ILE A 502 14.37 -28.61 -5.76
CA ILE A 502 15.04 -29.05 -4.52
C ILE A 502 14.44 -28.33 -3.30
N LYS A 503 14.18 -27.02 -3.39
CA LYS A 503 13.55 -26.27 -2.31
C LYS A 503 12.14 -26.80 -1.99
N ARG A 504 11.34 -27.07 -3.00
CA ARG A 504 9.99 -27.64 -2.85
C ARG A 504 10.05 -29.04 -2.28
N ALA A 505 10.90 -29.92 -2.79
CA ALA A 505 11.12 -31.27 -2.29
C ALA A 505 11.50 -31.26 -0.80
N THR A 506 12.46 -30.40 -0.42
CA THR A 506 12.90 -30.26 0.98
C THR A 506 11.75 -29.73 1.87
N SER A 507 10.97 -28.77 1.40
CA SER A 507 9.82 -28.25 2.16
C SER A 507 8.75 -29.32 2.38
N THR A 508 8.46 -30.14 1.36
CA THR A 508 7.51 -31.26 1.45
C THR A 508 8.00 -32.33 2.44
N ALA A 509 9.27 -32.76 2.34
CA ALA A 509 9.87 -33.69 3.27
C ALA A 509 9.85 -33.19 4.72
N ARG A 510 10.16 -31.90 4.90
CA ARG A 510 10.09 -31.25 6.23
C ARG A 510 8.66 -31.27 6.79
N ALA A 511 7.65 -30.96 5.98
CA ALA A 511 6.26 -30.98 6.39
C ALA A 511 5.82 -32.42 6.79
N MET A 512 6.25 -33.45 6.04
CA MET A 512 5.98 -34.86 6.37
C MET A 512 6.51 -35.21 7.75
N VAL A 513 7.74 -34.80 8.09
CA VAL A 513 8.40 -35.13 9.37
C VAL A 513 7.86 -34.29 10.51
N MET A 514 7.75 -32.96 10.33
CA MET A 514 7.49 -32.01 11.41
C MET A 514 6.01 -31.74 11.65
N GLN A 515 5.18 -31.72 10.58
CA GLN A 515 3.77 -31.30 10.68
C GLN A 515 2.80 -32.48 10.67
N TYR A 516 3.06 -33.50 9.83
CA TYR A 516 2.10 -34.57 9.59
C TYR A 516 2.42 -35.85 10.33
N GLY A 517 3.56 -35.96 11.06
CA GLY A 517 3.95 -37.14 11.76
C GLY A 517 4.08 -38.38 10.87
N MET A 518 4.54 -38.21 9.63
CA MET A 518 4.65 -39.27 8.61
C MET A 518 6.00 -40.00 8.63
N SER A 519 6.87 -39.72 9.61
CA SER A 519 8.13 -40.41 9.81
C SER A 519 7.95 -41.59 10.77
N ASP A 520 8.47 -42.76 10.38
CA ASP A 520 8.42 -43.95 11.23
C ASP A 520 9.41 -43.85 12.40
N LYS A 521 10.50 -43.08 12.27
CA LYS A 521 11.50 -42.85 13.34
C LYS A 521 11.04 -41.80 14.34
N MET A 522 10.46 -40.69 13.85
CA MET A 522 10.04 -39.57 14.69
C MET A 522 8.66 -39.79 15.34
N GLY A 523 7.88 -40.76 14.84
CA GLY A 523 6.57 -41.11 15.35
C GLY A 523 5.48 -40.05 15.02
N LEU A 524 4.34 -40.18 15.73
CA LEU A 524 3.15 -39.35 15.54
C LEU A 524 3.24 -38.06 16.37
N ILE A 525 4.29 -37.29 16.17
CA ILE A 525 4.55 -36.02 16.89
C ILE A 525 4.63 -34.86 15.89
N ALA A 526 3.95 -33.76 16.18
CA ALA A 526 4.12 -32.51 15.48
C ALA A 526 5.18 -31.66 16.18
N TYR A 527 6.29 -31.41 15.51
CA TYR A 527 7.41 -30.62 16.00
C TYR A 527 7.37 -29.15 15.55
N GLY A 528 6.44 -28.79 14.69
CA GLY A 528 6.26 -27.39 14.21
C GLY A 528 5.40 -26.60 15.19
N ASP A 529 5.87 -25.43 15.61
CA ASP A 529 4.97 -24.44 16.20
C ASP A 529 4.07 -23.88 15.08
N GLU A 530 2.77 -23.73 15.34
CA GLU A 530 1.78 -23.12 14.43
C GLU A 530 2.11 -21.65 14.04
N GLY A 531 3.31 -21.15 14.40
CA GLY A 531 3.73 -19.76 14.25
C GLY A 531 5.00 -19.52 13.43
N ASP A 532 5.42 -20.46 12.57
CA ASP A 532 6.63 -20.33 11.73
C ASP A 532 6.47 -19.27 10.60
N GLU A 533 6.01 -18.07 10.93
CA GLU A 533 6.22 -16.91 10.07
C GLU A 533 7.43 -16.11 10.52
N VAL A 534 8.43 -16.12 9.65
CA VAL A 534 9.63 -15.28 9.71
C VAL A 534 9.25 -13.83 9.92
N PHE A 535 9.25 -13.38 11.18
CA PHE A 535 9.20 -11.96 11.53
C PHE A 535 10.61 -11.49 11.85
N ILE A 536 11.12 -10.58 11.03
CA ILE A 536 12.38 -9.82 11.26
C ILE A 536 12.24 -9.06 12.60
N GLY A 537 12.55 -9.67 13.68
CA GLY A 537 12.43 -9.13 15.04
C GLY A 537 12.18 -10.18 16.11
N ARG A 538 11.73 -11.38 15.73
CA ARG A 538 11.54 -12.51 16.63
C ARG A 538 12.73 -13.48 16.63
N ASP A 539 13.66 -13.32 15.68
CA ASP A 539 14.86 -14.19 15.52
C ASP A 539 15.84 -14.18 16.70
N LEU A 540 15.63 -13.30 17.69
CA LEU A 540 16.47 -13.29 18.89
C LEU A 540 15.94 -14.15 20.05
N ALA A 541 14.78 -14.81 19.90
CA ALA A 541 14.13 -15.57 20.97
C ALA A 541 13.37 -16.83 20.53
N HIS A 542 13.60 -17.38 19.33
CA HIS A 542 13.08 -18.71 19.00
C HIS A 542 13.88 -19.79 19.75
N THR A 543 13.45 -20.08 20.94
CA THR A 543 13.76 -21.36 21.58
C THR A 543 12.96 -22.42 20.84
N ARG A 544 13.68 -23.29 20.08
CA ARG A 544 13.10 -24.50 19.52
C ARG A 544 12.39 -25.26 20.64
N SER A 545 11.17 -25.73 20.38
CA SER A 545 10.37 -26.49 21.34
C SER A 545 10.91 -27.93 21.59
N TYR A 546 12.02 -28.30 20.93
CA TYR A 546 12.65 -29.62 20.98
C TYR A 546 14.18 -29.50 21.14
N SER A 547 14.79 -30.60 21.64
CA SER A 547 16.23 -30.67 21.92
C SER A 547 17.09 -30.71 20.65
N GLU A 548 18.40 -30.40 20.79
CA GLU A 548 19.35 -30.50 19.68
C GLU A 548 19.49 -31.92 19.13
N GLU A 549 19.26 -32.95 19.97
CA GLU A 549 19.22 -34.33 19.52
C GLU A 549 18.05 -34.60 18.59
N VAL A 550 16.85 -34.16 18.96
CA VAL A 550 15.65 -34.25 18.12
C VAL A 550 15.83 -33.45 16.82
N ALA A 551 16.45 -32.27 16.87
CA ALA A 551 16.75 -31.49 15.67
C ALA A 551 17.65 -32.28 14.70
N LYS A 552 18.67 -32.94 15.21
CA LYS A 552 19.56 -33.79 14.41
C LYS A 552 18.81 -34.98 13.79
N GLU A 553 17.91 -35.60 14.54
CA GLU A 553 17.09 -36.70 14.03
C GLU A 553 16.12 -36.25 12.94
N ILE A 554 15.51 -35.05 13.09
CA ILE A 554 14.65 -34.43 12.06
C ILE A 554 15.46 -34.19 10.79
N ASP A 555 16.64 -33.55 10.89
CA ASP A 555 17.50 -33.29 9.74
C ASP A 555 17.94 -34.58 9.05
N GLN A 556 18.27 -35.63 9.82
CA GLN A 556 18.64 -36.91 9.27
C GLN A 556 17.47 -37.58 8.54
N GLU A 557 16.27 -37.53 9.10
CA GLU A 557 15.07 -38.13 8.49
C GLU A 557 14.67 -37.40 7.19
N ILE A 558 14.78 -36.07 7.15
CA ILE A 558 14.57 -35.29 5.95
C ILE A 558 15.58 -35.68 4.86
N HIS A 559 16.85 -35.85 5.23
CA HIS A 559 17.90 -36.31 4.32
C HIS A 559 17.61 -37.73 3.78
N ASP A 560 17.25 -38.66 4.67
CA ASP A 560 16.93 -40.04 4.30
C ASP A 560 15.74 -40.13 3.32
N ILE A 561 14.70 -39.28 3.52
CA ILE A 561 13.53 -39.18 2.63
C ILE A 561 13.98 -38.65 1.25
N ILE A 562 14.74 -37.57 1.20
CA ILE A 562 15.21 -36.99 -0.07
C ILE A 562 16.11 -37.98 -0.81
N ASP A 563 17.05 -38.64 -0.14
CA ASP A 563 17.95 -39.60 -0.75
C ASP A 563 17.19 -40.85 -1.26
N GLY A 564 16.23 -41.36 -0.50
CA GLY A 564 15.38 -42.46 -0.95
C GLY A 564 14.57 -42.10 -2.22
N CYS A 565 13.98 -40.90 -2.25
CA CYS A 565 13.27 -40.40 -3.43
C CYS A 565 14.21 -40.16 -4.63
N HIS A 566 15.44 -39.66 -4.39
CA HIS A 566 16.45 -39.48 -5.41
C HIS A 566 16.86 -40.81 -6.04
N GLN A 567 17.14 -41.84 -5.23
CA GLN A 567 17.48 -43.18 -5.74
C GLN A 567 16.32 -43.76 -6.54
N ARG A 568 15.09 -43.62 -6.05
CA ARG A 568 13.90 -44.07 -6.79
C ARG A 568 13.72 -43.38 -8.13
N ALA A 569 13.91 -42.07 -8.18
CA ALA A 569 13.89 -41.30 -9.43
C ALA A 569 14.97 -41.79 -10.42
N LYS A 570 16.18 -42.06 -9.90
CA LYS A 570 17.30 -42.54 -10.71
C LYS A 570 17.03 -43.91 -11.29
N GLU A 571 16.48 -44.84 -10.53
CA GLU A 571 16.09 -46.17 -11.00
C GLU A 571 15.06 -46.07 -12.14
N ILE A 572 14.01 -45.28 -11.97
CA ILE A 572 12.95 -45.13 -12.97
C ILE A 572 13.49 -44.49 -14.26
N ILE A 573 14.28 -43.43 -14.14
CA ILE A 573 14.82 -42.73 -15.31
C ILE A 573 15.82 -43.61 -16.09
N LEU A 574 16.62 -44.42 -15.39
CA LEU A 574 17.53 -45.37 -16.05
C LEU A 574 16.77 -46.50 -16.76
N GLN A 575 15.62 -46.98 -16.20
CA GLN A 575 14.76 -47.94 -16.87
C GLN A 575 14.10 -47.40 -18.14
N HIS A 576 13.85 -46.10 -18.22
CA HIS A 576 13.21 -45.46 -19.35
C HIS A 576 14.15 -44.49 -20.10
N GLN A 577 15.44 -44.79 -20.17
CA GLN A 577 16.46 -43.93 -20.77
C GLN A 577 16.23 -43.70 -22.25
N ASP A 578 15.69 -44.66 -22.99
CA ASP A 578 15.30 -44.56 -24.39
C ASP A 578 14.17 -43.53 -24.57
N VAL A 579 13.14 -43.55 -23.72
CA VAL A 579 12.06 -42.53 -23.69
C VAL A 579 12.59 -41.15 -23.36
N LEU A 580 13.54 -41.06 -22.40
CA LEU A 580 14.19 -39.81 -22.04
C LEU A 580 14.87 -39.17 -23.26
N HIS A 581 15.62 -39.96 -24.04
CA HIS A 581 16.29 -39.47 -25.27
C HIS A 581 15.29 -39.08 -26.37
N LYS A 582 14.25 -39.89 -26.60
CA LYS A 582 13.19 -39.58 -27.57
C LYS A 582 12.42 -38.31 -27.20
N CYS A 583 12.02 -38.16 -25.91
CA CYS A 583 11.31 -36.98 -25.41
C CYS A 583 12.18 -35.72 -25.52
N ALA A 584 13.44 -35.76 -25.11
CA ALA A 584 14.35 -34.64 -25.22
C ALA A 584 14.59 -34.24 -26.70
N ALA A 585 14.73 -35.20 -27.61
CA ALA A 585 14.86 -34.94 -29.05
C ALA A 585 13.60 -34.25 -29.62
N LEU A 586 12.41 -34.72 -29.23
CA LEU A 586 11.13 -34.13 -29.65
C LEU A 586 10.95 -32.70 -29.10
N LEU A 587 11.39 -32.46 -27.88
CA LEU A 587 11.39 -31.11 -27.28
C LEU A 587 12.36 -30.15 -27.98
N LEU A 588 13.53 -30.65 -28.41
CA LEU A 588 14.49 -29.84 -29.17
C LEU A 588 13.98 -29.48 -30.57
N GLU A 589 13.18 -30.35 -31.18
CA GLU A 589 12.58 -30.13 -32.50
C GLU A 589 11.35 -29.19 -32.41
N LYS A 590 10.40 -29.47 -31.48
CA LYS A 590 9.10 -28.80 -31.44
C LYS A 590 9.02 -27.70 -30.40
N GLU A 591 9.97 -27.59 -29.47
CA GLU A 591 10.02 -26.73 -28.31
C GLU A 591 8.85 -26.96 -27.29
N LYS A 592 7.80 -27.66 -27.73
CA LYS A 592 6.62 -27.98 -26.89
C LYS A 592 6.02 -29.33 -27.33
N VAL A 593 5.73 -30.20 -26.38
CA VAL A 593 5.16 -31.54 -26.56
C VAL A 593 3.86 -31.63 -25.80
N GLN A 594 2.79 -32.14 -26.43
CA GLN A 594 1.49 -32.36 -25.82
C GLN A 594 1.39 -33.79 -25.27
N ARG A 595 0.36 -34.03 -24.42
CA ARG A 595 0.08 -35.30 -23.77
C ARG A 595 0.14 -36.48 -24.73
N ASP A 596 -0.62 -36.42 -25.83
CA ASP A 596 -0.76 -37.55 -26.76
C ASP A 596 0.58 -37.91 -27.41
N GLU A 597 1.39 -36.88 -27.75
CA GLU A 597 2.73 -37.09 -28.36
C GLU A 597 3.71 -37.69 -27.35
N PHE A 598 3.60 -37.28 -26.07
CA PHE A 598 4.45 -37.79 -25.01
C PHE A 598 4.10 -39.25 -24.65
N GLU A 599 2.81 -39.57 -24.48
CA GLU A 599 2.34 -40.92 -24.14
C GLU A 599 2.68 -41.93 -25.25
N ALA A 600 2.67 -41.51 -26.54
CA ALA A 600 3.08 -42.35 -27.67
C ALA A 600 4.53 -42.85 -27.56
N LEU A 601 5.44 -42.11 -26.87
CA LEU A 601 6.83 -42.51 -26.69
C LEU A 601 7.02 -43.76 -25.83
N PHE A 602 6.03 -44.15 -25.04
CA PHE A 602 6.07 -45.34 -24.19
C PHE A 602 5.52 -46.57 -24.92
N THR A 603 4.79 -46.40 -26.00
CA THR A 603 4.16 -47.48 -26.75
C THR A 603 4.96 -47.91 -27.98
N GLU A 604 5.93 -47.10 -28.42
CA GLU A 604 6.90 -47.36 -29.49
C GLU A 604 8.25 -47.86 -28.95
#